data_bde952fec02ce5f3f3aae86507d8505e
#
_entry.id   bde952fec02ce5f3f3aae86507d8505e
#
_cell.length_a   1.000
_cell.length_b   1.000
_cell.length_c   1.000
_cell.angle_alpha   90.00
_cell.angle_beta   90.00
_cell.angle_gamma   90.00
#
_symmetry.space_group_name_H-M   'P 1'
#
loop_
_entity.id
_entity.type
_entity.pdbx_description
1 polymer ?
#
loop_
_entity_poly.entity_id
_entity_poly.type
_entity_poly.pdbx_seq_one_letter_code
_entity_poly.pdbx_strand_id
1 'polypeptide(L)'
;DEIAATIRERLSKRDNALVDWLEFGLVEENLHHYFYHKAELSKNQFISKYFKFDRFVRNVQVSLLAKTLGKENEKYIMGDFDIENDDYPQIAKIFEIQNIIEREQALDKFRWQKISEINLYHYFDIDVILAFLLKGKIVERWIRLDQAKGAELFEQYVSEVRGTFTGINF
;
A
#
# COMPACT_ATOMS: atom_id res chain seq x y z
N ASP A 1 -14.22 9.23 -5.40
CA ASP A 1 -14.34 8.87 -6.83
C ASP A 1 -14.24 10.08 -7.78
N GLU A 2 -14.81 11.25 -7.46
CA GLU A 2 -14.74 12.44 -8.31
C GLU A 2 -13.30 12.98 -8.51
N ILE A 3 -12.48 12.97 -7.45
CA ILE A 3 -11.08 13.38 -7.50
C ILE A 3 -10.28 12.44 -8.41
N ALA A 4 -10.47 11.13 -8.27
CA ALA A 4 -9.78 10.15 -9.09
C ALA A 4 -10.17 10.29 -10.58
N ALA A 5 -11.44 10.55 -10.88
CA ALA A 5 -11.92 10.80 -12.24
C ALA A 5 -11.27 12.06 -12.85
N THR A 6 -11.23 13.16 -12.10
CA THR A 6 -10.59 14.42 -12.52
C THR A 6 -9.09 14.24 -12.80
N ILE A 7 -8.39 13.46 -11.97
CA ILE A 7 -6.99 13.13 -12.18
C ILE A 7 -6.82 12.33 -13.49
N ARG A 8 -7.64 11.29 -13.70
CA ARG A 8 -7.59 10.43 -14.89
C ARG A 8 -7.78 11.17 -16.20
N GLU A 9 -8.63 12.20 -16.24
CA GLU A 9 -8.85 13.06 -17.40
C GLU A 9 -7.58 13.82 -17.83
N ARG A 10 -6.67 14.08 -16.90
CA ARG A 10 -5.42 14.83 -17.12
C ARG A 10 -4.23 13.95 -17.44
N LEU A 11 -4.34 12.63 -17.23
CA LEU A 11 -3.25 11.69 -17.42
C LEU A 11 -3.10 11.27 -18.89
N SER A 12 -1.87 10.94 -19.28
CA SER A 12 -1.60 10.25 -20.54
C SER A 12 -2.22 8.85 -20.55
N LYS A 13 -2.39 8.25 -21.74
CA LYS A 13 -2.85 6.86 -21.85
C LYS A 13 -1.93 5.88 -21.12
N ARG A 14 -0.62 6.13 -21.16
CA ARG A 14 0.38 5.31 -20.46
C ARG A 14 0.23 5.39 -18.95
N ASP A 15 0.04 6.60 -18.42
CA ASP A 15 -0.10 6.82 -16.99
C ASP A 15 -1.44 6.29 -16.46
N ASN A 16 -2.50 6.44 -17.25
CA ASN A 16 -3.79 5.81 -16.93
C ASN A 16 -3.68 4.28 -16.82
N ALA A 17 -2.90 3.63 -17.69
CA ALA A 17 -2.66 2.20 -17.59
C ALA A 17 -1.93 1.80 -16.28
N LEU A 18 -1.07 2.65 -15.73
CA LEU A 18 -0.46 2.42 -14.42
C LEU A 18 -1.47 2.56 -13.28
N VAL A 19 -2.38 3.54 -13.38
CA VAL A 19 -3.50 3.68 -12.43
C VAL A 19 -4.42 2.47 -12.50
N ASP A 20 -4.75 1.97 -13.71
CA ASP A 20 -5.56 0.76 -13.88
C ASP A 20 -4.89 -0.46 -13.23
N TRP A 21 -3.58 -0.62 -13.38
CA TRP A 21 -2.81 -1.66 -12.72
C TRP A 21 -2.88 -1.54 -11.19
N LEU A 22 -2.73 -0.32 -10.67
CA LEU A 22 -2.83 -0.07 -9.25
C LEU A 22 -4.22 -0.44 -8.72
N GLU A 23 -5.29 0.07 -9.34
CA GLU A 23 -6.65 -0.19 -8.92
C GLU A 23 -7.02 -1.67 -9.04
N PHE A 24 -6.58 -2.36 -10.10
CA PHE A 24 -6.75 -3.80 -10.24
C PHE A 24 -6.14 -4.56 -9.06
N GLY A 25 -4.94 -4.16 -8.62
CA GLY A 25 -4.25 -4.76 -7.49
C GLY A 25 -4.77 -4.33 -6.11
N LEU A 26 -5.75 -3.43 -6.02
CA LEU A 26 -6.44 -3.10 -4.77
C LEU A 26 -7.68 -3.97 -4.52
N VAL A 27 -8.06 -4.78 -5.48
CA VAL A 27 -9.15 -5.75 -5.39
C VAL A 27 -8.57 -7.09 -4.95
N GLU A 28 -9.00 -7.59 -3.80
CA GLU A 28 -8.38 -8.77 -3.15
C GLU A 28 -8.43 -10.03 -4.02
N GLU A 29 -9.50 -10.22 -4.75
CA GLU A 29 -9.70 -11.35 -5.67
C GLU A 29 -8.69 -11.41 -6.81
N ASN A 30 -8.06 -10.27 -7.13
CA ASN A 30 -7.04 -10.18 -8.17
C ASN A 30 -5.63 -10.50 -7.67
N LEU A 31 -5.43 -10.58 -6.35
CA LEU A 31 -4.13 -10.73 -5.71
C LEU A 31 -3.68 -12.19 -5.66
N HIS A 32 -3.33 -12.71 -6.81
CA HIS A 32 -2.80 -14.07 -6.97
C HIS A 32 -1.34 -14.03 -7.49
N HIS A 33 -0.66 -15.16 -7.44
CA HIS A 33 0.75 -15.31 -7.80
C HIS A 33 1.11 -14.67 -9.15
N TYR A 34 0.28 -14.86 -10.18
CA TYR A 34 0.54 -14.31 -11.51
C TYR A 34 0.47 -12.77 -11.53
N PHE A 35 -0.48 -12.18 -10.79
CA PHE A 35 -0.57 -10.73 -10.65
C PHE A 35 0.70 -10.13 -10.02
N TYR A 36 1.12 -10.66 -8.87
CA TYR A 36 2.32 -10.17 -8.18
C TYR A 36 3.56 -10.31 -9.06
N HIS A 37 3.73 -11.46 -9.71
CA HIS A 37 4.85 -11.65 -10.63
C HIS A 37 4.88 -10.59 -11.74
N LYS A 38 3.74 -10.27 -12.35
CA LYS A 38 3.63 -9.23 -13.38
C LYS A 38 3.84 -7.83 -12.83
N ALA A 39 3.30 -7.52 -11.65
CA ALA A 39 3.46 -6.23 -11.02
C ALA A 39 4.92 -5.96 -10.63
N GLU A 40 5.63 -6.96 -10.10
CA GLU A 40 7.04 -6.86 -9.74
C GLU A 40 7.98 -6.69 -10.95
N LEU A 41 7.58 -7.19 -12.12
CA LEU A 41 8.29 -6.98 -13.39
C LEU A 41 7.91 -5.65 -14.08
N SER A 42 7.06 -4.83 -13.47
CA SER A 42 6.70 -3.53 -14.02
C SER A 42 7.93 -2.64 -14.21
N LYS A 43 7.96 -1.90 -15.33
CA LYS A 43 8.99 -0.87 -15.58
C LYS A 43 8.81 0.34 -14.65
N ASN A 44 7.62 0.57 -14.14
CA ASN A 44 7.37 1.60 -13.15
C ASN A 44 7.83 1.10 -11.77
N GLN A 45 8.77 1.81 -11.16
CA GLN A 45 9.42 1.44 -9.91
C GLN A 45 8.47 1.47 -8.71
N PHE A 46 7.51 2.39 -8.71
CA PHE A 46 6.53 2.49 -7.64
C PHE A 46 5.63 1.25 -7.62
N ILE A 47 5.05 0.88 -8.76
CA ILE A 47 4.22 -0.33 -8.91
C ILE A 47 5.01 -1.58 -8.48
N SER A 48 6.23 -1.73 -9.00
CA SER A 48 7.07 -2.90 -8.69
C SER A 48 7.37 -3.00 -7.19
N LYS A 49 7.85 -1.91 -6.57
CA LYS A 49 8.22 -1.90 -5.14
C LYS A 49 7.01 -2.06 -4.23
N TYR A 50 5.90 -1.38 -4.56
CA TYR A 50 4.69 -1.44 -3.73
C TYR A 50 4.09 -2.86 -3.70
N PHE A 51 3.91 -3.50 -4.84
CA PHE A 51 3.33 -4.85 -4.87
C PHE A 51 4.28 -5.92 -4.35
N LYS A 52 5.60 -5.74 -4.48
CA LYS A 52 6.58 -6.59 -3.78
C LYS A 52 6.41 -6.48 -2.26
N PHE A 53 6.26 -5.27 -1.74
CA PHE A 53 5.98 -5.03 -0.33
C PHE A 53 4.62 -5.61 0.10
N ASP A 54 3.53 -5.38 -0.64
CA ASP A 54 2.20 -5.92 -0.30
C ASP A 54 2.20 -7.46 -0.28
N ARG A 55 2.83 -8.11 -1.26
CA ARG A 55 3.03 -9.56 -1.25
C ARG A 55 3.80 -10.02 -0.01
N PHE A 56 4.85 -9.29 0.36
CA PHE A 56 5.64 -9.61 1.54
C PHE A 56 4.80 -9.54 2.82
N VAL A 57 4.00 -8.50 3.01
CA VAL A 57 3.07 -8.37 4.16
C VAL A 57 2.13 -9.58 4.23
N ARG A 58 1.54 -9.99 3.10
CA ARG A 58 0.65 -11.16 3.04
C ARG A 58 1.36 -12.46 3.38
N ASN A 59 2.58 -12.64 2.90
CA ASN A 59 3.39 -13.81 3.22
C ASN A 59 3.74 -13.88 4.72
N VAL A 60 4.06 -12.74 5.36
CA VAL A 60 4.27 -12.69 6.82
C VAL A 60 2.98 -13.12 7.54
N GLN A 61 1.83 -12.57 7.17
CA GLN A 61 0.54 -12.94 7.76
C GLN A 61 0.27 -14.43 7.64
N VAL A 62 0.44 -14.99 6.44
CA VAL A 62 0.23 -16.43 6.17
C VAL A 62 1.19 -17.29 6.98
N SER A 63 2.47 -16.90 7.04
CA SER A 63 3.49 -17.62 7.81
C SER A 63 3.17 -17.68 9.30
N LEU A 64 2.75 -16.54 9.88
CA LEU A 64 2.37 -16.47 11.30
C LEU A 64 1.10 -17.29 11.58
N LEU A 65 0.10 -17.21 10.70
CA LEU A 65 -1.12 -17.99 10.83
C LEU A 65 -0.86 -19.49 10.73
N ALA A 66 -0.04 -19.92 9.75
CA ALA A 66 0.33 -21.33 9.60
C ALA A 66 1.06 -21.85 10.84
N LYS A 67 2.00 -21.06 11.39
CA LYS A 67 2.69 -21.39 12.64
C LYS A 67 1.72 -21.56 13.81
N THR A 68 0.75 -20.68 13.95
CA THR A 68 -0.28 -20.77 15.01
C THR A 68 -1.15 -22.02 14.86
N LEU A 69 -1.42 -22.44 13.64
CA LEU A 69 -2.25 -23.63 13.34
C LEU A 69 -1.43 -24.93 13.28
N GLY A 70 -0.11 -24.89 13.50
CA GLY A 70 0.77 -26.05 13.39
C GLY A 70 0.83 -26.63 11.97
N LYS A 71 0.67 -25.81 10.94
CA LYS A 71 0.68 -26.20 9.53
C LYS A 71 1.95 -25.73 8.83
N GLU A 72 2.35 -26.47 7.80
CA GLU A 72 3.38 -26.05 6.86
C GLU A 72 2.89 -24.82 6.07
N ASN A 73 3.69 -23.77 5.99
CA ASN A 73 3.36 -22.52 5.32
C ASN A 73 3.73 -22.48 3.83
N GLU A 74 4.65 -23.36 3.39
CA GLU A 74 5.24 -23.32 2.05
C GLU A 74 4.20 -23.32 0.91
N LYS A 75 3.08 -24.03 1.11
CA LYS A 75 2.00 -24.13 0.11
C LYS A 75 1.25 -22.81 -0.11
N TYR A 76 1.33 -21.89 0.84
CA TYR A 76 0.53 -20.66 0.85
C TYR A 76 1.38 -19.41 0.65
N ILE A 77 2.70 -19.56 0.68
CA ILE A 77 3.66 -18.48 0.42
C ILE A 77 3.69 -18.19 -1.09
N MET A 78 3.60 -16.92 -1.45
CA MET A 78 3.65 -16.46 -2.83
C MET A 78 5.05 -15.97 -3.19
N GLY A 79 5.74 -16.70 -4.09
CA GLY A 79 7.07 -16.34 -4.56
C GLY A 79 8.14 -16.40 -3.46
N ASP A 80 9.21 -15.62 -3.62
CA ASP A 80 10.29 -15.58 -2.65
C ASP A 80 9.84 -14.89 -1.37
N PHE A 81 10.19 -15.50 -0.23
CA PHE A 81 9.87 -15.00 1.09
C PHE A 81 11.11 -15.07 1.98
N ASP A 82 11.62 -13.90 2.34
CA ASP A 82 12.83 -13.74 3.16
C ASP A 82 12.46 -13.19 4.53
N ILE A 83 12.66 -14.00 5.57
CA ILE A 83 12.43 -13.62 6.96
C ILE A 83 13.52 -12.70 7.54
N GLU A 84 14.65 -12.56 6.86
CA GLU A 84 15.72 -11.62 7.22
C GLU A 84 15.46 -10.21 6.66
N ASN A 85 14.36 -10.02 5.93
CA ASN A 85 13.94 -8.72 5.44
C ASN A 85 13.70 -7.74 6.60
N ASP A 86 14.21 -6.51 6.47
CA ASP A 86 14.15 -5.47 7.51
C ASP A 86 12.72 -5.12 7.97
N ASP A 87 11.72 -5.29 7.11
CA ASP A 87 10.32 -5.04 7.42
C ASP A 87 9.66 -6.17 8.24
N TYR A 88 10.26 -7.39 8.26
CA TYR A 88 9.66 -8.56 8.90
C TYR A 88 9.37 -8.36 10.39
N PRO A 89 10.31 -7.89 11.23
CA PRO A 89 10.08 -7.77 12.67
C PRO A 89 8.93 -6.80 13.00
N GLN A 90 8.81 -5.72 12.25
CA GLN A 90 7.75 -4.73 12.46
C GLN A 90 6.38 -5.28 12.04
N ILE A 91 6.30 -5.95 10.90
CA ILE A 91 5.06 -6.58 10.43
C ILE A 91 4.64 -7.70 11.39
N ALA A 92 5.56 -8.56 11.81
CA ALA A 92 5.28 -9.63 12.75
C ALA A 92 4.68 -9.07 14.07
N LYS A 93 5.29 -8.02 14.61
CA LYS A 93 4.79 -7.32 15.81
C LYS A 93 3.38 -6.74 15.63
N ILE A 94 3.07 -6.22 14.45
CA ILE A 94 1.72 -5.73 14.13
C ILE A 94 0.70 -6.88 14.19
N PHE A 95 1.05 -8.06 13.67
CA PHE A 95 0.16 -9.22 13.69
C PHE A 95 -0.02 -9.85 15.07
N GLU A 96 0.83 -9.52 16.07
CA GLU A 96 0.63 -9.89 17.48
C GLU A 96 -0.47 -9.09 18.19
N ILE A 97 -0.89 -7.96 17.63
CA ILE A 97 -1.95 -7.12 18.19
C ILE A 97 -3.28 -7.90 18.15
N GLN A 98 -3.87 -8.13 19.33
CA GLN A 98 -5.09 -8.94 19.47
C GLN A 98 -6.35 -8.20 19.00
N ASN A 99 -6.42 -6.89 19.25
CA ASN A 99 -7.52 -6.07 18.77
C ASN A 99 -7.42 -5.90 17.23
N ILE A 100 -8.41 -6.41 16.52
CA ILE A 100 -8.44 -6.41 15.05
C ILE A 100 -8.39 -5.00 14.50
N ILE A 101 -9.12 -4.04 15.09
CA ILE A 101 -9.16 -2.66 14.61
C ILE A 101 -7.80 -1.98 14.80
N GLU A 102 -7.20 -2.13 15.98
CA GLU A 102 -5.87 -1.58 16.28
C GLU A 102 -4.80 -2.20 15.38
N ARG A 103 -4.88 -3.50 15.11
CA ARG A 103 -3.98 -4.19 14.18
C ARG A 103 -4.10 -3.64 12.76
N GLU A 104 -5.32 -3.48 12.25
CA GLU A 104 -5.54 -2.92 10.92
C GLU A 104 -5.05 -1.46 10.83
N GLN A 105 -5.25 -0.66 11.88
CA GLN A 105 -4.71 0.70 11.94
C GLN A 105 -3.17 0.72 11.91
N ALA A 106 -2.54 -0.14 12.70
CA ALA A 106 -1.09 -0.25 12.74
C ALA A 106 -0.53 -0.69 11.36
N LEU A 107 -1.22 -1.64 10.70
CA LEU A 107 -0.84 -2.12 9.37
C LEU A 107 -0.99 -1.04 8.31
N ASP A 108 -2.09 -0.27 8.35
CA ASP A 108 -2.28 0.82 7.39
C ASP A 108 -1.32 1.99 7.63
N LYS A 109 -1.00 2.29 8.89
CA LYS A 109 0.06 3.24 9.21
C LYS A 109 1.41 2.80 8.65
N PHE A 110 1.72 1.52 8.74
CA PHE A 110 2.94 0.96 8.17
C PHE A 110 2.93 1.00 6.65
N ARG A 111 1.80 0.65 6.01
CA ARG A 111 1.62 0.82 4.55
C ARG A 111 1.81 2.27 4.11
N TRP A 112 1.24 3.21 4.85
CA TRP A 112 1.39 4.64 4.59
C TRP A 112 2.85 5.10 4.61
N GLN A 113 3.60 4.68 5.64
CA GLN A 113 5.02 4.97 5.74
C GLN A 113 5.79 4.38 4.55
N LYS A 114 5.53 3.13 4.20
CA LYS A 114 6.18 2.48 3.06
C LYS A 114 5.87 3.16 1.72
N ILE A 115 4.63 3.59 1.51
CA ILE A 115 4.24 4.39 0.33
C ILE A 115 5.05 5.70 0.29
N SER A 116 5.20 6.39 1.42
CA SER A 116 5.99 7.61 1.51
C SER A 116 7.48 7.37 1.23
N GLU A 117 8.05 6.28 1.75
CA GLU A 117 9.43 5.89 1.48
C GLU A 117 9.68 5.60 -0.01
N ILE A 118 8.80 4.84 -0.65
CA ILE A 118 8.90 4.52 -2.08
C ILE A 118 8.84 5.80 -2.92
N ASN A 119 8.04 6.79 -2.49
CA ASN A 119 7.81 8.05 -3.19
C ASN A 119 8.77 9.19 -2.80
N LEU A 120 9.74 8.95 -1.90
CA LEU A 120 10.52 10.00 -1.23
C LEU A 120 11.22 10.98 -2.19
N TYR A 121 11.70 10.51 -3.35
CA TYR A 121 12.43 11.32 -4.32
C TYR A 121 11.63 11.63 -5.59
N HIS A 122 10.31 11.36 -5.56
CA HIS A 122 9.41 11.62 -6.67
C HIS A 122 8.57 12.86 -6.37
N TYR A 123 8.62 13.88 -7.25
CA TYR A 123 7.94 15.17 -7.04
C TYR A 123 6.98 15.55 -8.15
N PHE A 124 7.27 15.17 -9.41
CA PHE A 124 6.53 15.65 -10.59
C PHE A 124 6.24 14.54 -11.60
N ASP A 125 6.28 13.29 -11.18
CA ASP A 125 6.02 12.13 -12.03
C ASP A 125 4.74 11.39 -11.62
N ILE A 126 4.40 10.36 -12.38
CA ILE A 126 3.21 9.53 -12.13
C ILE A 126 3.25 8.86 -10.76
N ASP A 127 4.43 8.62 -10.18
CA ASP A 127 4.58 7.91 -8.91
C ASP A 127 3.97 8.71 -7.76
N VAL A 128 4.03 10.04 -7.81
CA VAL A 128 3.32 10.93 -6.85
C VAL A 128 1.81 10.69 -6.90
N ILE A 129 1.25 10.55 -8.09
CA ILE A 129 -0.18 10.31 -8.28
C ILE A 129 -0.57 8.92 -7.80
N LEU A 130 0.24 7.90 -8.09
CA LEU A 130 0.03 6.54 -7.62
C LEU A 130 0.06 6.48 -6.08
N ALA A 131 1.05 7.14 -5.45
CA ALA A 131 1.14 7.26 -4.00
C ALA A 131 -0.08 7.97 -3.41
N PHE A 132 -0.52 9.07 -4.04
CA PHE A 132 -1.72 9.81 -3.64
C PHE A 132 -2.97 8.92 -3.68
N LEU A 133 -3.19 8.20 -4.76
CA LEU A 133 -4.36 7.31 -4.92
C LEU A 133 -4.36 6.18 -3.88
N LEU A 134 -3.20 5.57 -3.61
CA LEU A 134 -3.07 4.54 -2.57
C LEU A 134 -3.39 5.07 -1.17
N LYS A 135 -2.80 6.20 -0.80
CA LYS A 135 -3.10 6.86 0.48
C LYS A 135 -4.57 7.24 0.57
N GLY A 136 -5.15 7.74 -0.52
CA GLY A 136 -6.58 8.04 -0.61
C GLY A 136 -7.46 6.81 -0.35
N LYS A 137 -7.09 5.62 -0.85
CA LYS A 137 -7.82 4.38 -0.59
C LYS A 137 -7.73 3.94 0.88
N ILE A 138 -6.60 4.13 1.54
CA ILE A 138 -6.48 3.89 2.98
C ILE A 138 -7.46 4.79 3.75
N VAL A 139 -7.48 6.09 3.45
CA VAL A 139 -8.41 7.05 4.09
C VAL A 139 -9.87 6.69 3.80
N GLU A 140 -10.23 6.40 2.53
CA GLU A 140 -11.58 6.01 2.13
C GLU A 140 -12.07 4.79 2.93
N ARG A 141 -11.22 3.79 3.15
CA ARG A 141 -11.54 2.61 3.95
C ARG A 141 -11.93 2.99 5.38
N TRP A 142 -11.19 3.89 6.02
CA TRP A 142 -11.45 4.30 7.40
C TRP A 142 -12.68 5.21 7.53
N ILE A 143 -12.91 6.09 6.56
CA ILE A 143 -14.16 6.89 6.51
C ILE A 143 -15.40 5.98 6.45
N ARG A 144 -15.32 4.87 5.71
CA ARG A 144 -16.41 3.90 5.63
C ARG A 144 -16.61 3.08 6.90
N LEU A 145 -15.53 2.79 7.63
CA LEU A 145 -15.55 1.96 8.84
C LEU A 145 -15.84 2.78 10.11
N ASP A 146 -15.27 3.96 10.21
CA ASP A 146 -15.40 4.86 11.35
C ASP A 146 -15.19 6.30 10.89
N GLN A 147 -16.27 7.07 10.83
CA GLN A 147 -16.25 8.44 10.32
C GLN A 147 -15.28 9.34 11.11
N ALA A 148 -15.16 9.18 12.43
CA ALA A 148 -14.26 9.98 13.25
C ALA A 148 -12.77 9.69 12.93
N LYS A 149 -12.41 8.43 12.83
CA LYS A 149 -11.04 8.01 12.49
C LYS A 149 -10.66 8.32 11.05
N GLY A 150 -11.62 8.25 10.14
CA GLY A 150 -11.43 8.66 8.75
C GLY A 150 -11.11 10.14 8.63
N ALA A 151 -11.77 10.99 9.41
CA ALA A 151 -11.52 12.44 9.45
C ALA A 151 -10.09 12.73 9.96
N GLU A 152 -9.64 12.08 11.04
CA GLU A 152 -8.28 12.22 11.57
C GLU A 152 -7.20 11.86 10.52
N LEU A 153 -7.38 10.73 9.85
CA LEU A 153 -6.47 10.31 8.77
C LEU A 153 -6.47 11.27 7.59
N PHE A 154 -7.64 11.83 7.26
CA PHE A 154 -7.76 12.84 6.20
C PHE A 154 -7.01 14.12 6.56
N GLU A 155 -7.13 14.62 7.79
CA GLU A 155 -6.39 15.79 8.26
C GLU A 155 -4.88 15.56 8.22
N GLN A 156 -4.41 14.40 8.67
CA GLN A 156 -3.01 14.01 8.58
C GLN A 156 -2.52 14.02 7.12
N TYR A 157 -3.29 13.45 6.22
CA TYR A 157 -2.97 13.39 4.79
C TYR A 157 -2.88 14.78 4.16
N VAL A 158 -3.87 15.65 4.42
CA VAL A 158 -3.87 17.05 3.93
C VAL A 158 -2.66 17.82 4.48
N SER A 159 -2.31 17.61 5.74
CA SER A 159 -1.14 18.23 6.37
C SER A 159 0.17 17.77 5.71
N GLU A 160 0.31 16.48 5.43
CA GLU A 160 1.49 15.92 4.76
C GLU A 160 1.65 16.48 3.34
N VAL A 161 0.57 16.53 2.57
CA VAL A 161 0.57 17.11 1.21
C VAL A 161 0.91 18.61 1.25
N ARG A 162 0.34 19.37 2.19
CA ARG A 162 0.67 20.79 2.37
C ARG A 162 2.11 21.01 2.82
N GLY A 163 2.62 20.14 3.70
CA GLY A 163 4.01 20.20 4.19
C GLY A 163 5.04 20.03 3.08
N THR A 164 4.75 19.20 2.07
CA THR A 164 5.64 19.04 0.91
C THR A 164 5.72 20.28 0.02
N PHE A 165 4.72 21.15 0.04
CA PHE A 165 4.71 22.39 -0.75
C PHE A 165 5.29 23.61 -0.01
N THR A 166 5.36 23.60 1.33
CA THR A 166 5.92 24.74 2.11
C THR A 166 7.44 24.82 2.09
N GLY A 167 8.14 23.84 1.53
CA GLY A 167 9.60 23.85 1.36
C GLY A 167 10.10 24.49 0.05
N ILE A 168 9.22 24.93 -0.84
CA ILE A 168 9.58 25.57 -2.11
C ILE A 168 9.31 27.06 -1.97
N ASN A 169 10.28 27.80 -1.39
CA ASN A 169 10.34 29.26 -1.54
C ASN A 169 10.84 29.55 -2.96
N PHE A 170 9.97 30.14 -3.81
CA PHE A 170 10.34 30.76 -5.08
C PHE A 170 11.05 32.09 -4.84
#